data_58c23b904af518e081d7237020350509
#
_entry.id   58c23b904af518e081d7237020350509
#
_cell.length_a   1.000
_cell.length_b   1.000
_cell.length_c   1.000
_cell.angle_alpha   90.00
_cell.angle_beta   90.00
_cell.angle_gamma   90.00
#
_symmetry.space_group_name_H-M   'P 1'
#
loop_
_entity.id
_entity.type
_entity.pdbx_description
1 polymer ?
#
loop_
_entity_poly.entity_id
_entity_poly.type
_entity_poly.pdbx_seq_one_letter_code
_entity_poly.pdbx_strand_id
1 'polypeptide(L)'
;MPPTDLNALDLQRLFTTLVEGPSFDSFLELALHEDLDEAGDLTTNAMVDPSRVVDAAVVSRSPGVLAGIPALDHLMRRHAARLSWWWQADDGDRVRPSDVVCRISGPLAVLLPVERVMLNLLGRLSGVATRTAEHVQAVSGTGVLVCDTRKTTPGLRNLEKYAVRCGGGHLHRIGLFDAMLVKDNHVGDLDPDRMAARVAEAAGAVRDASEVRFVEVEVDDLEQLDALLALPEGVVDIILLDNMPPEVLAQAVRRRDRKAPHVQLEASGGIGLDRLPAIAASGVDRVSVGGLTHSAVQLDFGLDLL
;
A
#
# COMPACT_ATOMS: atom_id res chain seq x y z
N MET A 1 -9.69 -10.10 -21.02
CA MET A 1 -8.72 -10.92 -20.25
C MET A 1 -9.00 -10.70 -18.78
N PRO A 2 -8.91 -11.69 -17.91
CA PRO A 2 -9.12 -11.43 -16.49
C PRO A 2 -8.18 -10.31 -16.01
N PRO A 3 -8.62 -9.48 -15.07
CA PRO A 3 -7.78 -8.39 -14.57
C PRO A 3 -6.48 -8.93 -13.99
N THR A 4 -5.37 -8.23 -14.23
CA THR A 4 -4.05 -8.64 -13.74
C THR A 4 -4.06 -8.75 -12.21
N ASP A 5 -3.69 -9.91 -11.68
CA ASP A 5 -3.50 -10.04 -10.24
C ASP A 5 -2.22 -9.32 -9.80
N LEU A 6 -2.39 -8.11 -9.28
CA LEU A 6 -1.30 -7.27 -8.81
C LEU A 6 -0.52 -7.91 -7.64
N ASN A 7 -1.14 -8.80 -6.87
CA ASN A 7 -0.50 -9.49 -5.76
C ASN A 7 0.43 -10.62 -6.22
N ALA A 8 0.26 -11.11 -7.45
CA ALA A 8 1.13 -12.11 -8.06
C ALA A 8 2.38 -11.51 -8.74
N LEU A 9 2.42 -10.18 -8.95
CA LEU A 9 3.56 -9.53 -9.58
C LEU A 9 4.75 -9.43 -8.62
N ASP A 10 5.97 -9.57 -9.17
CA ASP A 10 7.18 -9.12 -8.50
C ASP A 10 7.19 -7.59 -8.33
N LEU A 11 8.05 -7.07 -7.44
CA LEU A 11 8.05 -5.64 -7.09
C LEU A 11 8.36 -4.75 -8.30
N GLN A 12 9.26 -5.16 -9.20
CA GLN A 12 9.61 -4.36 -10.38
C GLN A 12 8.43 -4.23 -11.33
N ARG A 13 7.77 -5.34 -11.67
CA ARG A 13 6.57 -5.33 -12.52
C ARG A 13 5.41 -4.61 -11.86
N LEU A 14 5.27 -4.77 -10.54
CA LEU A 14 4.24 -4.05 -9.81
C LEU A 14 4.45 -2.54 -9.89
N PHE A 15 5.69 -2.05 -9.70
CA PHE A 15 6.00 -0.63 -9.82
C PHE A 15 5.64 -0.10 -11.21
N THR A 16 6.10 -0.77 -12.27
CA THR A 16 5.80 -0.39 -13.65
C THR A 16 4.29 -0.39 -13.93
N THR A 17 3.54 -1.37 -13.39
CA THR A 17 2.11 -1.47 -13.64
C THR A 17 1.28 -0.45 -12.86
N LEU A 18 1.67 -0.17 -11.62
CA LEU A 18 0.85 0.58 -10.66
C LEU A 18 1.26 2.05 -10.55
N VAL A 19 2.56 2.34 -10.67
CA VAL A 19 3.13 3.65 -10.35
C VAL A 19 3.55 4.43 -11.59
N GLU A 20 4.33 3.81 -12.49
CA GLU A 20 4.87 4.50 -13.66
C GLU A 20 3.76 5.08 -14.55
N GLY A 21 3.97 6.32 -14.99
CA GLY A 21 3.06 6.99 -15.91
C GLY A 21 2.92 8.49 -15.63
N PRO A 22 2.10 9.18 -16.44
CA PRO A 22 1.99 10.66 -16.39
C PRO A 22 1.59 11.22 -15.02
N SER A 23 0.80 10.48 -14.25
CA SER A 23 0.38 10.93 -12.90
C SER A 23 1.55 10.94 -11.92
N PHE A 24 2.47 9.99 -12.03
CA PHE A 24 3.67 9.94 -11.20
C PHE A 24 4.66 11.02 -11.62
N ASP A 25 4.85 11.23 -12.94
CA ASP A 25 5.65 12.33 -13.45
C ASP A 25 5.16 13.68 -12.92
N SER A 26 3.85 13.94 -13.02
CA SER A 26 3.24 15.18 -12.51
C SER A 26 3.41 15.35 -11.01
N PHE A 27 3.35 14.24 -10.25
CA PHE A 27 3.61 14.27 -8.81
C PHE A 27 5.07 14.67 -8.50
N LEU A 28 6.05 14.14 -9.22
CA LEU A 28 7.46 14.50 -9.03
C LEU A 28 7.74 15.95 -9.40
N GLU A 29 7.16 16.45 -10.49
CA GLU A 29 7.25 17.87 -10.88
C GLU A 29 6.66 18.77 -9.78
N LEU A 30 5.50 18.39 -9.22
CA LEU A 30 4.87 19.15 -8.14
C LEU A 30 5.75 19.15 -6.87
N ALA A 31 6.30 18.00 -6.49
CA ALA A 31 7.16 17.88 -5.32
C ALA A 31 8.46 18.68 -5.43
N LEU A 32 9.05 18.74 -6.62
CA LEU A 32 10.22 19.57 -6.89
C LEU A 32 9.86 21.07 -6.95
N HIS A 33 8.71 21.40 -7.53
CA HIS A 33 8.24 22.79 -7.58
C HIS A 33 7.91 23.33 -6.18
N GLU A 34 7.40 22.50 -5.27
CA GLU A 34 7.18 22.88 -3.86
C GLU A 34 8.46 23.35 -3.16
N ASP A 35 9.60 22.73 -3.46
CA ASP A 35 10.89 23.09 -2.85
C ASP A 35 11.62 24.21 -3.60
N LEU A 36 11.51 24.25 -4.91
CA LEU A 36 12.37 25.10 -5.76
C LEU A 36 11.66 26.34 -6.31
N ASP A 37 10.33 26.28 -6.49
CA ASP A 37 9.54 27.32 -7.17
C ASP A 37 10.23 27.79 -8.48
N GLU A 38 10.13 29.05 -8.84
CA GLU A 38 10.83 29.69 -9.97
C GLU A 38 12.26 30.12 -9.61
N ALA A 39 12.53 30.34 -8.33
CA ALA A 39 13.81 30.86 -7.84
C ALA A 39 14.93 29.80 -7.78
N GLY A 40 14.58 28.52 -7.72
CA GLY A 40 15.53 27.43 -7.51
C GLY A 40 16.15 27.44 -6.11
N ASP A 41 17.19 26.62 -5.91
CA ASP A 41 17.91 26.54 -4.63
C ASP A 41 18.83 27.77 -4.44
N LEU A 42 18.33 28.76 -3.72
CA LEU A 42 19.04 30.03 -3.46
C LEU A 42 20.38 29.83 -2.78
N THR A 43 20.43 28.88 -1.84
CA THR A 43 21.65 28.61 -1.06
C THR A 43 22.72 27.94 -1.92
N THR A 44 22.33 26.90 -2.64
CA THR A 44 23.23 26.19 -3.55
C THR A 44 23.72 27.13 -4.65
N ASN A 45 22.84 27.91 -5.25
CA ASN A 45 23.20 28.87 -6.31
C ASN A 45 24.20 29.94 -5.82
N ALA A 46 24.12 30.35 -4.54
CA ALA A 46 24.99 31.39 -3.98
C ALA A 46 26.31 30.85 -3.39
N MET A 47 26.33 29.60 -2.88
CA MET A 47 27.43 29.11 -2.03
C MET A 47 28.21 27.95 -2.65
N VAL A 48 27.65 27.23 -3.61
CA VAL A 48 28.29 26.03 -4.17
C VAL A 48 28.96 26.35 -5.50
N ASP A 49 30.24 26.01 -5.60
CA ASP A 49 30.94 26.05 -6.88
C ASP A 49 30.30 25.04 -7.86
N PRO A 50 29.78 25.49 -9.04
CA PRO A 50 29.14 24.59 -10.00
C PRO A 50 30.00 23.44 -10.50
N SER A 51 31.34 23.57 -10.38
CA SER A 51 32.31 22.54 -10.76
C SER A 51 32.60 21.53 -9.66
N ARG A 52 32.12 21.77 -8.43
CA ARG A 52 32.38 20.90 -7.29
C ARG A 52 31.69 19.55 -7.45
N VAL A 53 32.49 18.51 -7.58
CA VAL A 53 32.04 17.11 -7.58
C VAL A 53 32.24 16.50 -6.21
N VAL A 54 31.29 15.68 -5.77
CA VAL A 54 31.31 14.99 -4.48
C VAL A 54 30.93 13.53 -4.62
N ASP A 55 31.38 12.75 -3.66
CA ASP A 55 30.82 11.44 -3.35
C ASP A 55 29.95 11.58 -2.09
N ALA A 56 28.77 10.97 -2.10
CA ALA A 56 27.81 11.01 -1.02
C ALA A 56 27.19 9.64 -0.79
N ALA A 57 26.61 9.46 0.38
CA ALA A 57 25.88 8.25 0.73
C ALA A 57 24.51 8.59 1.33
N VAL A 58 23.46 7.91 0.88
CA VAL A 58 22.17 7.86 1.58
C VAL A 58 22.28 6.80 2.66
N VAL A 59 22.04 7.21 3.91
CA VAL A 59 22.28 6.37 5.10
C VAL A 59 20.99 6.28 5.92
N SER A 60 20.61 5.08 6.31
CA SER A 60 19.50 4.90 7.25
C SER A 60 19.90 5.37 8.65
N ARG A 61 19.00 6.12 9.32
CA ARG A 61 19.16 6.57 10.72
C ARG A 61 18.37 5.72 11.70
N SER A 62 17.48 4.87 11.20
CA SER A 62 16.60 4.03 12.01
C SER A 62 16.44 2.63 11.39
N PRO A 63 16.08 1.60 12.19
CA PRO A 63 15.81 0.29 11.62
C PRO A 63 14.47 0.27 10.88
N GLY A 64 14.39 -0.50 9.79
CA GLY A 64 13.13 -0.62 9.04
C GLY A 64 13.23 -1.53 7.83
N VAL A 65 12.25 -1.40 6.94
CA VAL A 65 12.19 -2.08 5.63
C VAL A 65 12.26 -1.02 4.54
N LEU A 66 13.19 -1.19 3.60
CA LEU A 66 13.41 -0.26 2.51
C LEU A 66 12.28 -0.36 1.47
N ALA A 67 11.83 0.79 0.97
CA ALA A 67 10.89 0.85 -0.14
C ALA A 67 11.00 2.18 -0.89
N GLY A 68 10.93 2.10 -2.24
CA GLY A 68 10.88 3.29 -3.09
C GLY A 68 12.06 3.46 -4.04
N ILE A 69 12.96 2.49 -4.12
CA ILE A 69 14.12 2.52 -5.02
C ILE A 69 13.73 2.89 -6.46
N PRO A 70 12.74 2.24 -7.11
CA PRO A 70 12.37 2.58 -8.48
C PRO A 70 11.82 4.00 -8.63
N ALA A 71 11.15 4.53 -7.59
CA ALA A 71 10.65 5.91 -7.58
C ALA A 71 11.81 6.91 -7.55
N LEU A 72 12.83 6.63 -6.76
CA LEU A 72 14.04 7.46 -6.70
C LEU A 72 14.87 7.36 -7.98
N ASP A 73 15.00 6.17 -8.55
CA ASP A 73 15.63 5.99 -9.87
C ASP A 73 14.96 6.86 -10.94
N HIS A 74 13.63 6.89 -10.94
CA HIS A 74 12.87 7.70 -11.88
C HIS A 74 13.09 9.20 -11.64
N LEU A 75 13.05 9.64 -10.38
CA LEU A 75 13.37 11.02 -9.98
C LEU A 75 14.77 11.43 -10.46
N MET A 76 15.79 10.64 -10.15
CA MET A 76 17.18 10.97 -10.47
C MET A 76 17.46 10.97 -11.97
N ARG A 77 16.94 9.99 -12.72
CA ARG A 77 17.07 9.96 -14.18
C ARG A 77 16.47 11.20 -14.85
N ARG A 78 15.36 11.69 -14.33
CA ARG A 78 14.61 12.79 -14.93
C ARG A 78 15.15 14.17 -14.53
N HIS A 79 15.54 14.35 -13.28
CA HIS A 79 15.87 15.66 -12.71
C HIS A 79 17.33 15.81 -12.27
N ALA A 80 18.09 14.73 -12.19
CA ALA A 80 19.47 14.73 -11.74
C ALA A 80 20.38 13.84 -12.61
N ALA A 81 20.17 13.84 -13.93
CA ALA A 81 20.85 12.95 -14.88
C ALA A 81 22.39 13.11 -14.95
N ARG A 82 22.96 14.16 -14.33
CA ARG A 82 24.42 14.37 -14.20
C ARG A 82 25.03 13.65 -13.01
N LEU A 83 24.19 13.03 -12.13
CA LEU A 83 24.63 12.16 -11.04
C LEU A 83 24.81 10.73 -11.54
N SER A 84 25.69 10.00 -10.87
CA SER A 84 25.78 8.54 -10.92
C SER A 84 25.43 7.98 -9.56
N TRP A 85 24.69 6.87 -9.48
CA TRP A 85 24.28 6.29 -8.21
C TRP A 85 24.24 4.77 -8.26
N TRP A 86 24.43 4.15 -7.09
CA TRP A 86 24.49 2.70 -6.93
C TRP A 86 23.77 2.31 -5.63
N TRP A 87 22.68 1.57 -5.78
CA TRP A 87 21.97 0.99 -4.64
C TRP A 87 22.83 -0.11 -3.99
N GLN A 88 22.78 -0.19 -2.65
CA GLN A 88 23.46 -1.19 -1.84
C GLN A 88 22.48 -2.15 -1.16
N ALA A 89 21.19 -1.93 -1.37
CA ALA A 89 20.08 -2.71 -0.86
C ALA A 89 18.95 -2.68 -1.89
N ASP A 90 18.02 -3.63 -1.77
CA ASP A 90 16.83 -3.74 -2.61
C ASP A 90 15.55 -3.39 -1.82
N ASP A 91 14.46 -3.06 -2.53
CA ASP A 91 13.16 -2.88 -1.90
C ASP A 91 12.69 -4.17 -1.22
N GLY A 92 12.24 -4.06 0.03
CA GLY A 92 11.91 -5.18 0.90
C GLY A 92 13.04 -5.61 1.84
N ASP A 93 14.26 -5.14 1.64
CA ASP A 93 15.37 -5.42 2.53
C ASP A 93 15.21 -4.72 3.89
N ARG A 94 15.70 -5.37 4.93
CA ARG A 94 15.79 -4.79 6.27
C ARG A 94 17.05 -3.94 6.38
N VAL A 95 16.88 -2.71 6.83
CA VAL A 95 17.97 -1.77 7.09
C VAL A 95 18.10 -1.48 8.58
N ARG A 96 19.32 -1.09 9.00
CA ARG A 96 19.68 -0.73 10.36
C ARG A 96 20.30 0.67 10.37
N PRO A 97 20.36 1.34 11.53
CA PRO A 97 21.08 2.60 11.64
C PRO A 97 22.52 2.47 11.14
N SER A 98 22.95 3.43 10.34
CA SER A 98 24.26 3.51 9.66
C SER A 98 24.42 2.62 8.42
N ASP A 99 23.42 1.84 8.01
CA ASP A 99 23.49 1.13 6.73
C ASP A 99 23.44 2.14 5.57
N VAL A 100 24.39 2.02 4.67
CA VAL A 100 24.42 2.77 3.42
C VAL A 100 23.47 2.08 2.43
N VAL A 101 22.42 2.78 2.01
CA VAL A 101 21.44 2.25 1.06
C VAL A 101 21.69 2.66 -0.38
N CYS A 102 22.35 3.81 -0.59
CA CYS A 102 22.76 4.28 -1.92
C CYS A 102 24.05 5.09 -1.83
N ARG A 103 24.93 4.93 -2.83
CA ARG A 103 26.07 5.82 -3.07
C ARG A 103 25.78 6.68 -4.27
N ILE A 104 26.13 7.96 -4.20
CA ILE A 104 25.88 8.96 -5.24
C ILE A 104 27.18 9.70 -5.53
N SER A 105 27.53 9.91 -6.80
CA SER A 105 28.68 10.70 -7.21
C SER A 105 28.27 11.68 -8.30
N GLY A 106 28.75 12.93 -8.21
CA GLY A 106 28.52 13.95 -9.23
C GLY A 106 28.53 15.37 -8.70
N PRO A 107 28.06 16.35 -9.50
CA PRO A 107 28.06 17.75 -9.12
C PRO A 107 27.16 18.02 -7.90
N LEU A 108 27.74 18.63 -6.84
CA LEU A 108 27.01 18.96 -5.63
C LEU A 108 25.81 19.89 -5.92
N ALA A 109 25.97 20.81 -6.85
CA ALA A 109 24.91 21.73 -7.28
C ALA A 109 23.72 21.04 -7.98
N VAL A 110 23.85 19.76 -8.37
CA VAL A 110 22.75 18.93 -8.90
C VAL A 110 22.14 18.07 -7.81
N LEU A 111 22.94 17.64 -6.84
CA LEU A 111 22.49 16.74 -5.77
C LEU A 111 21.60 17.46 -4.74
N LEU A 112 22.02 18.62 -4.24
CA LEU A 112 21.33 19.33 -3.17
C LEU A 112 19.87 19.69 -3.49
N PRO A 113 19.53 20.19 -4.70
CA PRO A 113 18.14 20.54 -5.03
C PRO A 113 17.17 19.36 -5.03
N VAL A 114 17.63 18.11 -5.23
CA VAL A 114 16.77 16.92 -5.23
C VAL A 114 16.83 16.12 -3.92
N GLU A 115 17.79 16.43 -3.05
CA GLU A 115 18.04 15.69 -1.81
C GLU A 115 16.77 15.53 -0.97
N ARG A 116 16.06 16.61 -0.69
CA ARG A 116 14.94 16.59 0.27
C ARG A 116 13.78 15.79 -0.27
N VAL A 117 13.42 15.97 -1.55
CA VAL A 117 12.36 15.18 -2.21
C VAL A 117 12.73 13.69 -2.22
N MET A 118 13.99 13.37 -2.54
CA MET A 118 14.52 12.00 -2.51
C MET A 118 14.37 11.37 -1.11
N LEU A 119 14.87 12.04 -0.05
CA LEU A 119 14.84 11.50 1.31
C LEU A 119 13.41 11.42 1.87
N ASN A 120 12.53 12.37 1.53
CA ASN A 120 11.14 12.35 1.96
C ASN A 120 10.36 11.17 1.32
N LEU A 121 10.55 10.93 0.03
CA LEU A 121 9.94 9.78 -0.65
C LEU A 121 10.43 8.46 -0.07
N LEU A 122 11.75 8.30 0.07
CA LEU A 122 12.35 7.10 0.64
C LEU A 122 11.85 6.86 2.07
N GLY A 123 11.86 7.90 2.89
CA GLY A 123 11.42 7.83 4.28
C GLY A 123 9.94 7.46 4.40
N ARG A 124 9.07 8.10 3.60
CA ARG A 124 7.63 7.81 3.60
C ARG A 124 7.33 6.38 3.20
N LEU A 125 7.88 5.93 2.08
CA LEU A 125 7.60 4.59 1.55
C LEU A 125 8.20 3.51 2.44
N SER A 126 9.43 3.69 2.92
CA SER A 126 10.05 2.76 3.88
C SER A 126 9.31 2.71 5.21
N GLY A 127 8.73 3.82 5.66
CA GLY A 127 7.87 3.84 6.84
C GLY A 127 6.61 2.97 6.66
N VAL A 128 5.94 3.06 5.50
CA VAL A 128 4.78 2.21 5.16
C VAL A 128 5.19 0.74 5.07
N ALA A 129 6.30 0.43 4.41
CA ALA A 129 6.83 -0.94 4.29
C ALA A 129 7.18 -1.52 5.66
N THR A 130 7.86 -0.74 6.52
CA THR A 130 8.23 -1.14 7.88
C THR A 130 6.99 -1.49 8.70
N ARG A 131 6.02 -0.58 8.74
CA ARG A 131 4.76 -0.82 9.48
C ARG A 131 4.01 -2.04 8.94
N THR A 132 4.01 -2.23 7.63
CA THR A 132 3.40 -3.41 7.00
C THR A 132 4.11 -4.69 7.43
N ALA A 133 5.44 -4.72 7.41
CA ALA A 133 6.24 -5.87 7.82
C ALA A 133 6.00 -6.25 9.28
N GLU A 134 5.79 -5.27 10.19
CA GLU A 134 5.40 -5.54 11.58
C GLU A 134 4.05 -6.27 11.68
N HIS A 135 3.05 -5.83 10.89
CA HIS A 135 1.72 -6.47 10.88
C HIS A 135 1.78 -7.86 10.25
N VAL A 136 2.50 -8.04 9.15
CA VAL A 136 2.71 -9.36 8.51
C VAL A 136 3.43 -10.32 9.47
N GLN A 137 4.44 -9.85 10.19
CA GLN A 137 5.14 -10.65 11.18
C GLN A 137 4.22 -11.08 12.33
N ALA A 138 3.29 -10.22 12.76
CA ALA A 138 2.36 -10.51 13.85
C ALA A 138 1.35 -11.62 13.52
N VAL A 139 1.08 -11.89 12.23
CA VAL A 139 0.21 -13.00 11.77
C VAL A 139 0.98 -14.16 11.15
N SER A 140 2.30 -14.17 11.29
CA SER A 140 3.14 -15.21 10.70
C SER A 140 2.71 -16.60 11.15
N GLY A 141 2.59 -17.55 10.20
CA GLY A 141 2.17 -18.92 10.47
C GLY A 141 0.66 -19.14 10.58
N THR A 142 -0.17 -18.09 10.50
CA THR A 142 -1.64 -18.24 10.54
C THR A 142 -2.28 -18.43 9.17
N GLY A 143 -1.61 -18.03 8.10
CA GLY A 143 -2.16 -18.01 6.74
C GLY A 143 -2.99 -16.75 6.41
N VAL A 144 -3.24 -15.88 7.38
CA VAL A 144 -4.02 -14.63 7.19
C VAL A 144 -3.24 -13.62 6.34
N LEU A 145 -3.91 -13.05 5.35
CA LEU A 145 -3.36 -11.99 4.50
C LEU A 145 -3.58 -10.61 5.12
N VAL A 146 -2.51 -9.83 5.28
CA VAL A 146 -2.60 -8.43 5.73
C VAL A 146 -2.77 -7.53 4.52
N CYS A 147 -3.92 -6.88 4.40
CA CYS A 147 -4.30 -6.05 3.27
C CYS A 147 -4.26 -4.55 3.61
N ASP A 148 -3.93 -3.74 2.62
CA ASP A 148 -4.08 -2.28 2.70
C ASP A 148 -5.54 -1.85 2.54
N THR A 149 -5.75 -0.53 2.48
CA THR A 149 -7.06 0.08 2.22
C THR A 149 -6.91 1.27 1.26
N ARG A 150 -8.03 2.00 1.04
CA ARG A 150 -7.99 3.31 0.35
C ARG A 150 -7.75 4.51 1.29
N LYS A 151 -7.45 4.27 2.58
CA LYS A 151 -7.08 5.31 3.54
C LYS A 151 -5.61 5.71 3.35
N THR A 152 -5.32 6.32 2.21
CA THR A 152 -3.97 6.70 1.75
C THR A 152 -3.82 8.20 1.66
N THR A 153 -2.58 8.69 1.64
CA THR A 153 -2.29 10.10 1.35
C THR A 153 -2.78 10.45 -0.07
N PRO A 154 -3.57 11.52 -0.24
CA PRO A 154 -4.00 11.96 -1.56
C PRO A 154 -2.81 12.14 -2.51
N GLY A 155 -2.92 11.60 -3.73
CA GLY A 155 -1.83 11.62 -4.73
C GLY A 155 -0.77 10.53 -4.57
N LEU A 156 -0.56 9.97 -3.37
CA LEU A 156 0.48 8.96 -3.09
C LEU A 156 -0.03 7.51 -3.06
N ARG A 157 -1.31 7.27 -3.34
CA ARG A 157 -1.91 5.93 -3.16
C ARG A 157 -1.13 4.81 -3.82
N ASN A 158 -0.76 4.97 -5.07
CA ASN A 158 -0.07 3.93 -5.82
C ASN A 158 1.32 3.64 -5.23
N LEU A 159 2.04 4.67 -4.81
CA LEU A 159 3.33 4.54 -4.12
C LEU A 159 3.19 3.88 -2.74
N GLU A 160 2.19 4.30 -1.94
CA GLU A 160 1.96 3.70 -0.63
C GLU A 160 1.53 2.23 -0.73
N LYS A 161 0.70 1.89 -1.72
CA LYS A 161 0.35 0.49 -2.01
C LYS A 161 1.55 -0.33 -2.47
N TYR A 162 2.40 0.24 -3.32
CA TYR A 162 3.67 -0.39 -3.67
C TYR A 162 4.51 -0.67 -2.41
N ALA A 163 4.63 0.30 -1.51
CA ALA A 163 5.36 0.15 -0.25
C ALA A 163 4.75 -0.93 0.68
N VAL A 164 3.42 -1.08 0.69
CA VAL A 164 2.76 -2.21 1.39
C VAL A 164 3.26 -3.55 0.84
N ARG A 165 3.41 -3.69 -0.48
CA ARG A 165 3.97 -4.91 -1.08
C ARG A 165 5.43 -5.13 -0.70
N CYS A 166 6.25 -4.07 -0.64
CA CYS A 166 7.63 -4.15 -0.13
C CYS A 166 7.69 -4.67 1.31
N GLY A 167 6.71 -4.33 2.15
CA GLY A 167 6.56 -4.84 3.51
C GLY A 167 5.97 -6.26 3.61
N GLY A 168 5.67 -6.93 2.48
CA GLY A 168 5.07 -8.27 2.45
C GLY A 168 3.55 -8.29 2.61
N GLY A 169 2.88 -7.14 2.61
CA GLY A 169 1.43 -7.03 2.63
C GLY A 169 0.77 -7.32 1.27
N HIS A 170 -0.54 -7.35 1.25
CA HIS A 170 -1.36 -7.57 0.07
C HIS A 170 -2.15 -6.32 -0.31
N LEU A 171 -2.36 -6.13 -1.60
CA LEU A 171 -3.15 -5.02 -2.14
C LEU A 171 -4.63 -5.37 -2.15
N HIS A 172 -5.40 -4.59 -1.45
CA HIS A 172 -6.84 -4.48 -1.65
C HIS A 172 -7.13 -3.71 -2.95
N ARG A 173 -8.39 -3.35 -3.25
CA ARG A 173 -8.73 -2.57 -4.44
C ARG A 173 -7.90 -1.26 -4.51
N ILE A 174 -7.53 -0.89 -5.73
CA ILE A 174 -6.73 0.30 -5.99
C ILE A 174 -7.60 1.56 -5.96
N GLY A 175 -8.78 1.47 -6.56
CA GLY A 175 -9.70 2.59 -6.67
C GLY A 175 -11.15 2.19 -6.44
N LEU A 176 -12.04 2.94 -7.07
CA LEU A 176 -13.47 2.59 -7.17
C LEU A 176 -13.79 1.85 -8.48
N PHE A 177 -12.79 1.71 -9.35
CA PHE A 177 -12.93 1.22 -10.72
C PHE A 177 -12.49 -0.23 -10.91
N ASP A 178 -11.76 -0.83 -9.96
CA ASP A 178 -11.13 -2.14 -10.13
C ASP A 178 -11.76 -3.26 -9.29
N ALA A 179 -12.65 -2.93 -8.34
CA ALA A 179 -13.44 -3.90 -7.58
C ALA A 179 -14.69 -3.25 -6.99
N MET A 180 -15.77 -4.03 -6.90
CA MET A 180 -16.98 -3.62 -6.21
C MET A 180 -16.82 -3.87 -4.71
N LEU A 181 -17.06 -2.85 -3.88
CA LEU A 181 -17.19 -2.98 -2.43
C LEU A 181 -18.48 -2.30 -1.99
N VAL A 182 -19.44 -3.11 -1.62
CA VAL A 182 -20.73 -2.67 -1.05
C VAL A 182 -20.50 -2.37 0.43
N LYS A 183 -20.99 -1.23 0.89
CA LYS A 183 -20.89 -0.75 2.26
C LYS A 183 -22.28 -0.43 2.82
N ASP A 184 -22.37 -0.24 4.12
CA ASP A 184 -23.56 0.20 4.85
C ASP A 184 -24.32 1.32 4.12
N ASN A 185 -23.63 2.36 3.69
CA ASN A 185 -24.20 3.49 2.96
C ASN A 185 -24.81 3.13 1.58
N HIS A 186 -24.51 1.96 1.02
CA HIS A 186 -25.07 1.52 -0.26
C HIS A 186 -26.36 0.72 -0.09
N VAL A 187 -26.53 0.06 1.05
CA VAL A 187 -27.67 -0.84 1.31
C VAL A 187 -28.69 -0.23 2.26
N GLY A 188 -28.29 0.78 3.04
CA GLY A 188 -29.18 1.47 3.97
C GLY A 188 -29.85 0.51 4.97
N ASP A 189 -31.17 0.71 5.22
CA ASP A 189 -31.94 -0.07 6.17
C ASP A 189 -32.61 -1.31 5.54
N LEU A 190 -32.00 -1.92 4.51
CA LEU A 190 -32.53 -3.14 3.92
C LEU A 190 -32.39 -4.31 4.90
N ASP A 191 -33.46 -5.13 5.01
CA ASP A 191 -33.34 -6.40 5.71
C ASP A 191 -32.34 -7.33 4.98
N PRO A 192 -31.76 -8.33 5.67
CA PRO A 192 -30.68 -9.17 5.12
C PRO A 192 -31.04 -9.84 3.78
N ASP A 193 -32.27 -10.32 3.61
CA ASP A 193 -32.68 -11.01 2.37
C ASP A 193 -32.80 -10.03 1.19
N ARG A 194 -33.35 -8.84 1.41
CA ARG A 194 -33.41 -7.79 0.40
C ARG A 194 -32.03 -7.24 0.07
N MET A 195 -31.15 -7.10 1.08
CA MET A 195 -29.76 -6.73 0.87
C MET A 195 -29.06 -7.75 -0.04
N ALA A 196 -29.17 -9.05 0.27
CA ALA A 196 -28.57 -10.11 -0.52
C ALA A 196 -29.09 -10.11 -1.98
N ALA A 197 -30.41 -9.97 -2.18
CA ALA A 197 -31.01 -9.88 -3.51
C ALA A 197 -30.49 -8.67 -4.30
N ARG A 198 -30.38 -7.50 -3.65
CA ARG A 198 -29.86 -6.28 -4.28
C ARG A 198 -28.39 -6.39 -4.63
N VAL A 199 -27.60 -7.03 -3.77
CA VAL A 199 -26.19 -7.32 -4.03
C VAL A 199 -26.03 -8.24 -5.24
N ALA A 200 -26.84 -9.31 -5.32
CA ALA A 200 -26.79 -10.25 -6.46
C ALA A 200 -27.10 -9.57 -7.80
N GLU A 201 -28.14 -8.73 -7.82
CA GLU A 201 -28.48 -7.93 -9.01
C GLU A 201 -27.33 -7.00 -9.42
N ALA A 202 -26.79 -6.25 -8.46
CA ALA A 202 -25.74 -5.28 -8.72
C ALA A 202 -24.42 -5.95 -9.13
N ALA A 203 -24.04 -7.07 -8.50
CA ALA A 203 -22.85 -7.84 -8.84
C ALA A 203 -22.94 -8.38 -10.28
N GLY A 204 -24.11 -8.91 -10.69
CA GLY A 204 -24.35 -9.33 -12.06
C GLY A 204 -24.16 -8.19 -13.05
N ALA A 205 -24.82 -7.07 -12.82
CA ALA A 205 -24.72 -5.89 -13.68
C ALA A 205 -23.28 -5.34 -13.80
N VAL A 206 -22.52 -5.33 -12.70
CA VAL A 206 -21.13 -4.86 -12.69
C VAL A 206 -20.22 -5.82 -13.46
N ARG A 207 -20.38 -7.14 -13.28
CA ARG A 207 -19.58 -8.15 -14.00
C ARG A 207 -19.86 -8.18 -15.49
N ASP A 208 -21.11 -7.88 -15.89
CA ASP A 208 -21.50 -7.77 -17.31
C ASP A 208 -20.94 -6.49 -17.97
N ALA A 209 -20.80 -5.40 -17.21
CA ALA A 209 -20.36 -4.11 -17.71
C ALA A 209 -18.85 -3.89 -17.63
N SER A 210 -18.13 -4.57 -16.72
CA SER A 210 -16.75 -4.28 -16.38
C SER A 210 -15.99 -5.52 -15.89
N GLU A 211 -14.69 -5.59 -16.20
CA GLU A 211 -13.79 -6.55 -15.59
C GLU A 211 -13.44 -6.09 -14.17
N VAL A 212 -14.04 -6.70 -13.15
CA VAL A 212 -13.74 -6.42 -11.74
C VAL A 212 -12.89 -7.53 -11.12
N ARG A 213 -11.98 -7.15 -10.24
CA ARG A 213 -11.10 -8.11 -9.55
C ARG A 213 -11.87 -8.99 -8.57
N PHE A 214 -12.82 -8.41 -7.86
CA PHE A 214 -13.69 -9.10 -6.91
C PHE A 214 -14.93 -8.26 -6.59
N VAL A 215 -15.94 -8.93 -6.05
CA VAL A 215 -17.11 -8.34 -5.41
C VAL A 215 -17.01 -8.61 -3.92
N GLU A 216 -17.02 -7.56 -3.14
CA GLU A 216 -16.94 -7.59 -1.69
C GLU A 216 -18.13 -6.87 -1.06
N VAL A 217 -18.62 -7.40 0.05
CA VAL A 217 -19.75 -6.84 0.78
C VAL A 217 -19.42 -6.74 2.26
N GLU A 218 -19.58 -5.55 2.81
CA GLU A 218 -19.42 -5.25 4.23
C GLU A 218 -20.70 -5.62 4.98
N VAL A 219 -20.56 -6.31 6.11
CA VAL A 219 -21.66 -6.73 6.98
C VAL A 219 -21.35 -6.39 8.44
N ASP A 220 -22.41 -6.01 9.19
CA ASP A 220 -22.34 -5.61 10.59
C ASP A 220 -22.68 -6.78 11.53
N ASP A 221 -23.36 -7.81 11.04
CA ASP A 221 -23.82 -8.93 11.86
C ASP A 221 -23.83 -10.28 11.12
N LEU A 222 -24.14 -11.34 11.88
CA LEU A 222 -24.17 -12.70 11.38
C LEU A 222 -25.47 -13.04 10.59
N GLU A 223 -26.52 -12.24 10.65
CA GLU A 223 -27.75 -12.44 9.88
C GLU A 223 -27.50 -11.96 8.44
N GLN A 224 -26.89 -10.81 8.26
CA GLN A 224 -26.41 -10.31 6.96
C GLN A 224 -25.41 -11.28 6.33
N LEU A 225 -24.44 -11.79 7.12
CA LEU A 225 -23.51 -12.82 6.66
C LEU A 225 -24.24 -14.04 6.12
N ASP A 226 -25.20 -14.58 6.89
CA ASP A 226 -25.95 -15.80 6.51
C ASP A 226 -26.75 -15.62 5.22
N ALA A 227 -27.32 -14.45 4.98
CA ALA A 227 -28.03 -14.11 3.76
C ALA A 227 -27.10 -14.07 2.54
N LEU A 228 -25.90 -13.48 2.69
CA LEU A 228 -24.91 -13.46 1.60
C LEU A 228 -24.33 -14.85 1.32
N LEU A 229 -24.06 -15.66 2.34
CA LEU A 229 -23.57 -17.03 2.18
C LEU A 229 -24.60 -17.98 1.53
N ALA A 230 -25.86 -17.57 1.41
CA ALA A 230 -26.90 -18.32 0.71
C ALA A 230 -26.95 -18.00 -0.80
N LEU A 231 -26.23 -16.98 -1.27
CA LEU A 231 -26.16 -16.61 -2.68
C LEU A 231 -25.41 -17.67 -3.51
N PRO A 232 -25.70 -17.79 -4.80
CA PRO A 232 -24.97 -18.69 -5.70
C PRO A 232 -23.46 -18.37 -5.73
N GLU A 233 -22.66 -19.40 -5.95
CA GLU A 233 -21.22 -19.26 -6.15
C GLU A 233 -20.91 -18.25 -7.29
N GLY A 234 -19.88 -17.41 -7.06
CA GLY A 234 -19.44 -16.39 -8.01
C GLY A 234 -20.21 -15.07 -7.95
N VAL A 235 -21.21 -14.92 -7.06
CA VAL A 235 -21.88 -13.62 -6.84
C VAL A 235 -21.03 -12.73 -5.94
N VAL A 236 -20.59 -13.26 -4.79
CA VAL A 236 -19.73 -12.55 -3.82
C VAL A 236 -18.45 -13.34 -3.65
N ASP A 237 -17.31 -12.66 -3.73
CA ASP A 237 -15.98 -13.25 -3.56
C ASP A 237 -15.47 -13.10 -2.14
N ILE A 238 -15.77 -11.95 -1.49
CA ILE A 238 -15.27 -11.59 -0.16
C ILE A 238 -16.44 -11.01 0.66
N ILE A 239 -16.55 -11.40 1.92
CA ILE A 239 -17.42 -10.74 2.88
C ILE A 239 -16.55 -10.10 3.95
N LEU A 240 -16.68 -8.77 4.11
CA LEU A 240 -15.97 -7.98 5.10
C LEU A 240 -16.82 -7.90 6.37
N LEU A 241 -16.24 -8.36 7.48
CA LEU A 241 -16.83 -8.38 8.81
C LEU A 241 -16.39 -7.13 9.56
N ASP A 242 -17.25 -6.11 9.64
CA ASP A 242 -16.87 -4.81 10.19
C ASP A 242 -16.99 -4.79 11.71
N ASN A 243 -15.91 -4.40 12.38
CA ASN A 243 -15.81 -4.21 13.83
C ASN A 243 -16.22 -5.41 14.70
N MET A 244 -16.24 -6.64 14.16
CA MET A 244 -16.63 -7.82 14.93
C MET A 244 -15.52 -8.27 15.90
N PRO A 245 -15.85 -8.71 17.13
CA PRO A 245 -14.88 -9.27 18.06
C PRO A 245 -14.43 -10.70 17.62
N PRO A 246 -13.25 -11.17 18.07
CA PRO A 246 -12.67 -12.44 17.62
C PRO A 246 -13.59 -13.67 17.76
N GLU A 247 -14.41 -13.74 18.80
CA GLU A 247 -15.37 -14.82 19.01
C GLU A 247 -16.51 -14.84 18.00
N VAL A 248 -16.94 -13.66 17.51
CA VAL A 248 -17.94 -13.54 16.44
C VAL A 248 -17.30 -13.83 15.09
N LEU A 249 -16.06 -13.37 14.84
CA LEU A 249 -15.29 -13.75 13.66
C LEU A 249 -15.15 -15.26 13.54
N ALA A 250 -14.81 -15.95 14.64
CA ALA A 250 -14.73 -17.42 14.64
C ALA A 250 -16.08 -18.11 14.37
N GLN A 251 -17.21 -17.48 14.75
CA GLN A 251 -18.53 -17.97 14.38
C GLN A 251 -18.80 -17.78 12.88
N ALA A 252 -18.45 -16.60 12.33
CA ALA A 252 -18.55 -16.30 10.92
C ALA A 252 -17.77 -17.33 10.07
N VAL A 253 -16.53 -17.63 10.44
CA VAL A 253 -15.69 -18.64 9.78
C VAL A 253 -16.38 -19.99 9.75
N ARG A 254 -16.88 -20.48 10.91
CA ARG A 254 -17.61 -21.77 10.96
C ARG A 254 -18.88 -21.81 10.10
N ARG A 255 -19.57 -20.66 9.95
CA ARG A 255 -20.76 -20.56 9.08
C ARG A 255 -20.36 -20.63 7.60
N ARG A 256 -19.34 -19.85 7.21
CA ARG A 256 -18.79 -19.81 5.86
C ARG A 256 -18.29 -21.20 5.43
N ASP A 257 -17.47 -21.87 6.25
CA ASP A 257 -16.90 -23.18 5.92
C ASP A 257 -17.94 -24.25 5.63
N ARG A 258 -19.12 -24.15 6.25
CA ARG A 258 -20.24 -25.08 6.03
C ARG A 258 -21.10 -24.73 4.82
N LYS A 259 -21.28 -23.45 4.52
CA LYS A 259 -22.25 -22.98 3.53
C LYS A 259 -21.62 -22.59 2.18
N ALA A 260 -20.49 -21.89 2.24
CA ALA A 260 -19.84 -21.28 1.06
C ALA A 260 -18.31 -21.21 1.23
N PRO A 261 -17.60 -22.36 1.27
CA PRO A 261 -16.15 -22.39 1.55
C PRO A 261 -15.29 -21.67 0.50
N HIS A 262 -15.86 -21.30 -0.63
CA HIS A 262 -15.21 -20.52 -1.68
C HIS A 262 -15.19 -19.01 -1.40
N VAL A 263 -16.02 -18.51 -0.48
CA VAL A 263 -16.06 -17.09 -0.11
C VAL A 263 -14.96 -16.78 0.92
N GLN A 264 -14.17 -15.74 0.67
CA GLN A 264 -13.20 -15.26 1.66
C GLN A 264 -13.86 -14.37 2.72
N LEU A 265 -13.38 -14.45 3.95
CA LEU A 265 -13.79 -13.57 5.04
C LEU A 265 -12.66 -12.60 5.36
N GLU A 266 -12.97 -11.30 5.33
CA GLU A 266 -12.05 -10.23 5.69
C GLU A 266 -12.51 -9.58 7.00
N ALA A 267 -11.63 -9.50 8.00
CA ALA A 267 -11.89 -8.69 9.20
C ALA A 267 -11.43 -7.24 8.98
N SER A 268 -12.24 -6.28 9.40
CA SER A 268 -11.97 -4.85 9.32
C SER A 268 -12.41 -4.12 10.59
N GLY A 269 -12.01 -2.84 10.73
CA GLY A 269 -12.44 -1.98 11.83
C GLY A 269 -11.43 -1.87 12.97
N GLY A 270 -10.66 -0.77 13.00
CA GLY A 270 -9.75 -0.41 14.10
C GLY A 270 -8.72 -1.47 14.50
N ILE A 271 -8.20 -2.22 13.52
CA ILE A 271 -7.25 -3.31 13.78
C ILE A 271 -5.85 -2.72 14.00
N GLY A 272 -5.36 -2.83 15.24
CA GLY A 272 -3.99 -2.53 15.62
C GLY A 272 -3.17 -3.80 15.85
N LEU A 273 -1.84 -3.64 16.00
CA LEU A 273 -0.92 -4.74 16.28
C LEU A 273 -1.29 -5.56 17.52
N ASP A 274 -1.85 -4.92 18.54
CA ASP A 274 -2.29 -5.53 19.81
C ASP A 274 -3.45 -6.52 19.63
N ARG A 275 -4.38 -6.22 18.71
CA ARG A 275 -5.56 -7.04 18.43
C ARG A 275 -5.35 -8.07 17.34
N LEU A 276 -4.38 -7.81 16.45
CA LEU A 276 -4.17 -8.58 15.23
C LEU A 276 -3.95 -10.07 15.45
N PRO A 277 -3.16 -10.57 16.44
CA PRO A 277 -3.00 -12.01 16.68
C PRO A 277 -4.31 -12.72 17.07
N ALA A 278 -5.16 -12.07 17.88
CA ALA A 278 -6.45 -12.65 18.27
C ALA A 278 -7.44 -12.72 17.10
N ILE A 279 -7.43 -11.71 16.22
CA ILE A 279 -8.21 -11.70 15.00
C ILE A 279 -7.73 -12.81 14.05
N ALA A 280 -6.43 -12.92 13.83
CA ALA A 280 -5.87 -13.98 12.99
C ALA A 280 -6.20 -15.39 13.49
N ALA A 281 -6.21 -15.59 14.82
CA ALA A 281 -6.59 -16.87 15.43
C ALA A 281 -8.07 -17.26 15.23
N SER A 282 -8.93 -16.33 14.81
CA SER A 282 -10.34 -16.62 14.50
C SER A 282 -10.52 -17.46 13.22
N GLY A 283 -9.51 -17.50 12.34
CA GLY A 283 -9.54 -18.24 11.09
C GLY A 283 -10.08 -17.46 9.89
N VAL A 284 -10.19 -16.12 9.98
CA VAL A 284 -10.47 -15.27 8.81
C VAL A 284 -9.34 -15.38 7.78
N ASP A 285 -9.64 -15.19 6.53
CA ASP A 285 -8.66 -15.31 5.44
C ASP A 285 -7.81 -14.04 5.28
N ARG A 286 -8.39 -12.88 5.61
CA ARG A 286 -7.80 -11.58 5.38
C ARG A 286 -8.10 -10.61 6.53
N VAL A 287 -7.21 -9.63 6.68
CA VAL A 287 -7.46 -8.46 7.55
C VAL A 287 -7.11 -7.19 6.78
N SER A 288 -7.99 -6.20 6.75
CA SER A 288 -7.69 -4.90 6.17
C SER A 288 -7.32 -3.89 7.26
N VAL A 289 -6.16 -3.27 7.09
CA VAL A 289 -5.56 -2.37 8.08
C VAL A 289 -5.27 -1.01 7.46
N GLY A 290 -6.12 -0.04 7.71
CA GLY A 290 -5.91 1.34 7.23
C GLY A 290 -4.66 2.00 7.81
N GLY A 291 -4.28 1.61 9.03
CA GLY A 291 -3.10 2.12 9.73
C GLY A 291 -1.77 1.80 9.07
N LEU A 292 -1.71 0.87 8.11
CA LEU A 292 -0.48 0.60 7.34
C LEU A 292 0.02 1.85 6.62
N THR A 293 -0.91 2.66 6.15
CA THR A 293 -0.63 3.87 5.37
C THR A 293 -0.82 5.14 6.19
N HIS A 294 -2.05 5.42 6.68
CA HIS A 294 -2.33 6.71 7.32
C HIS A 294 -1.64 6.92 8.68
N SER A 295 -1.14 5.86 9.33
CA SER A 295 -0.43 5.95 10.63
C SER A 295 1.02 5.49 10.55
N ALA A 296 1.58 5.31 9.35
CA ALA A 296 2.98 4.96 9.18
C ALA A 296 3.87 6.16 9.57
N VAL A 297 4.84 5.89 10.45
CA VAL A 297 5.89 6.86 10.79
C VAL A 297 6.94 6.83 9.69
N GLN A 298 7.35 8.00 9.23
CA GLN A 298 8.38 8.14 8.21
C GLN A 298 9.71 7.61 8.74
N LEU A 299 10.41 6.78 7.97
CA LEU A 299 11.74 6.30 8.32
C LEU A 299 12.76 7.43 8.12
N ASP A 300 13.71 7.55 9.04
CA ASP A 300 14.73 8.61 8.97
C ASP A 300 15.93 8.17 8.14
N PHE A 301 16.20 8.92 7.07
CA PHE A 301 17.37 8.81 6.20
C PHE A 301 18.11 10.13 6.13
N GLY A 302 19.44 10.08 6.00
CA GLY A 302 20.27 11.24 5.78
C GLY A 302 21.17 11.08 4.56
N LEU A 303 21.63 12.21 4.02
CA LEU A 303 22.66 12.27 3.00
C LEU A 303 23.98 12.71 3.66
N ASP A 304 25.00 11.87 3.59
CA ASP A 304 26.33 12.15 4.12
C ASP A 304 27.31 12.36 2.95
N LEU A 305 28.04 13.47 2.96
CA LEU A 305 29.19 13.67 2.06
C LEU A 305 30.36 12.83 2.55
N LEU A 306 31.05 12.16 1.64
CA LEU A 306 32.17 11.24 1.91
C LEU A 306 33.52 11.91 1.73
#